data_bc12b8a7ed7c78a12da233731a9392e8
#
_entry.id   bc12b8a7ed7c78a12da233731a9392e8
#
_cell.length_a   1.000
_cell.length_b   1.000
_cell.length_c   1.000
_cell.angle_alpha   90.00
_cell.angle_beta   90.00
_cell.angle_gamma   90.00
#
_symmetry.space_group_name_H-M   'P 1'
#
loop_
_entity.id
_entity.type
_entity.pdbx_description
1 polymer ?
#
loop_
_entity_poly.entity_id
_entity_poly.type
_entity_poly.pdbx_seq_one_letter_code
_entity_poly.pdbx_strand_id
1 'polypeptide(L)'
;MQKQTSNWNSLNLQTTRDGDVDINAFQHYNYLENWNKENSADLVSVADTYIAPIRLYSGTKDGKNKYTDVKDIPEKGTIAVPNDPTNESRALYVLESA
;
A
#
# COMPACT_ATOMS: atom_id res chain seq x y z
N MET A 1 -12.83 -6.51 -10.96
CA MET A 1 -11.89 -6.12 -9.88
C MET A 1 -12.69 -5.93 -8.60
N GLN A 2 -12.43 -6.73 -7.58
CA GLN A 2 -13.06 -6.54 -6.29
C GLN A 2 -12.45 -5.30 -5.60
N LYS A 3 -13.30 -4.32 -5.29
CA LYS A 3 -12.89 -3.23 -4.40
C LYS A 3 -12.78 -3.76 -2.98
N GLN A 4 -11.65 -3.52 -2.34
CA GLN A 4 -11.54 -3.69 -0.91
C GLN A 4 -12.55 -2.73 -0.23
N THR A 5 -13.48 -3.30 0.55
CA THR A 5 -14.54 -2.52 1.20
C THR A 5 -14.10 -1.83 2.48
N SER A 6 -12.92 -2.16 3.01
CA SER A 6 -12.36 -1.53 4.21
C SER A 6 -10.92 -1.10 3.94
N ASN A 7 -10.64 0.18 4.19
CA ASN A 7 -9.28 0.73 4.17
C ASN A 7 -8.87 1.05 5.60
N TRP A 8 -8.10 0.14 6.21
CA TRP A 8 -7.64 0.26 7.59
C TRP A 8 -6.76 1.49 7.82
N ASN A 9 -5.96 1.90 6.82
CA ASN A 9 -5.17 3.13 6.91
C ASN A 9 -6.06 4.36 7.07
N SER A 10 -7.07 4.49 6.24
CA SER A 10 -8.00 5.62 6.29
C SER A 10 -8.80 5.63 7.58
N LEU A 11 -9.27 4.47 8.05
CA LEU A 11 -10.01 4.37 9.31
C LEU A 11 -9.16 4.78 10.51
N ASN A 12 -7.91 4.34 10.58
CA ASN A 12 -6.98 4.74 11.64
C ASN A 12 -6.72 6.26 11.66
N LEU A 13 -6.52 6.86 10.50
CA LEU A 13 -6.32 8.30 10.39
C LEU A 13 -7.57 9.09 10.76
N GLN A 14 -8.73 8.62 10.34
CA GLN A 14 -10.00 9.26 10.67
C GLN A 14 -10.30 9.25 12.17
N THR A 15 -10.11 8.13 12.85
CA THR A 15 -10.31 8.02 14.30
C THR A 15 -9.32 8.86 15.09
N THR A 16 -8.10 9.02 14.60
CA THR A 16 -7.09 9.91 15.19
C THR A 16 -7.47 11.37 15.00
N ARG A 17 -7.89 11.77 13.80
CA ARG A 17 -8.37 13.15 13.55
C ARG A 17 -9.57 13.49 14.41
N ASP A 18 -10.50 12.56 14.56
CA ASP A 18 -11.75 12.79 15.29
C ASP A 18 -11.56 12.75 16.82
N GLY A 19 -10.37 12.38 17.29
CA GLY A 19 -10.05 12.33 18.72
C GLY A 19 -10.53 11.07 19.44
N ASP A 20 -10.99 10.06 18.71
CA ASP A 20 -11.39 8.78 19.30
C ASP A 20 -10.18 8.00 19.82
N VAL A 21 -9.01 8.22 19.22
CA VAL A 21 -7.70 7.74 19.68
C VAL A 21 -6.73 8.91 19.70
N ASP A 22 -5.73 8.86 20.58
CA ASP A 22 -4.75 9.95 20.71
C ASP A 22 -3.65 9.88 19.68
N ILE A 23 -3.18 8.66 19.35
CA ILE A 23 -2.14 8.38 18.34
C ILE A 23 -2.46 7.09 17.62
N ASN A 24 -1.86 6.91 16.44
CA ASN A 24 -1.87 5.63 15.75
C ASN A 24 -0.46 5.28 15.25
N ALA A 25 -0.23 4.00 14.94
CA ALA A 25 1.00 3.51 14.35
C ALA A 25 0.63 2.49 13.26
N PHE A 26 0.41 2.94 12.03
CA PHE A 26 -0.12 2.08 10.99
C PHE A 26 0.45 2.37 9.59
N GLN A 27 0.22 3.56 9.05
CA GLN A 27 0.54 3.92 7.67
C GLN A 27 1.95 4.49 7.52
N HIS A 28 2.48 4.48 6.28
CA HIS A 28 3.72 5.18 5.96
C HIS A 28 3.46 6.69 5.71
N TYR A 29 4.55 7.47 5.65
CA TYR A 29 4.52 8.93 5.58
C TYR A 29 3.79 9.46 4.33
N ASN A 30 4.06 8.91 3.17
CA ASN A 30 3.41 9.36 1.92
C ASN A 30 1.90 9.17 1.95
N TYR A 31 1.43 8.09 2.57
CA TYR A 31 -0.01 7.87 2.75
C TYR A 31 -0.62 8.93 3.67
N LEU A 32 0.06 9.26 4.77
CA LEU A 32 -0.38 10.31 5.70
C LEU A 32 -0.52 11.65 5.00
N GLU A 33 0.50 12.08 4.24
CA GLU A 33 0.46 13.35 3.51
C GLU A 33 -0.69 13.41 2.50
N ASN A 34 -0.88 12.36 1.72
CA ASN A 34 -1.96 12.31 0.75
C ASN A 34 -3.33 12.35 1.43
N TRP A 35 -3.49 11.58 2.50
CA TRP A 35 -4.73 11.56 3.26
C TRP A 35 -5.07 12.93 3.88
N ASN A 36 -4.06 13.61 4.44
CA ASN A 36 -4.24 14.97 4.96
C ASN A 36 -4.74 15.94 3.88
N LYS A 37 -4.19 15.88 2.69
CA LYS A 37 -4.63 16.71 1.55
C LYS A 37 -6.07 16.43 1.16
N GLU A 38 -6.43 15.17 1.02
CA GLU A 38 -7.77 14.75 0.60
C GLU A 38 -8.84 15.05 1.63
N ASN A 39 -8.49 15.04 2.92
CA ASN A 39 -9.43 15.23 4.03
C ASN A 39 -9.31 16.59 4.72
N SER A 40 -8.52 17.52 4.17
CA SER A 40 -8.25 18.83 4.77
C SER A 40 -7.84 18.72 6.25
N ALA A 41 -6.97 17.76 6.54
CA ALA A 41 -6.47 17.46 7.87
C ALA A 41 -4.98 17.83 7.99
N ASP A 42 -4.48 17.88 9.20
CA ASP A 42 -3.10 18.29 9.52
C ASP A 42 -2.43 17.37 10.54
N LEU A 43 -2.74 16.07 10.48
CA LEU A 43 -2.09 15.09 11.32
C LEU A 43 -0.58 15.05 11.06
N VAL A 44 0.22 14.96 12.11
CA VAL A 44 1.68 15.00 12.02
C VAL A 44 2.30 13.72 12.56
N SER A 45 3.44 13.34 11.97
CA SER A 45 4.27 12.26 12.51
C SER A 45 5.02 12.75 13.75
N VAL A 46 4.93 12.00 14.84
CA VAL A 46 5.65 12.30 16.10
C VAL A 46 6.83 11.39 16.32
N ALA A 47 6.87 10.23 15.67
CA ALA A 47 7.99 9.28 15.71
C ALA A 47 7.89 8.29 14.57
N ASP A 48 9.04 7.78 14.13
CA ASP A 48 9.11 6.71 13.15
C ASP A 48 9.15 5.35 13.85
N THR A 49 8.54 4.34 13.23
CA THR A 49 8.60 2.96 13.71
C THR A 49 9.52 2.13 12.82
N TYR A 50 9.01 1.59 11.74
CA TYR A 50 9.79 0.87 10.74
C TYR A 50 9.17 1.07 9.36
N ILE A 51 9.94 0.81 8.30
CA ILE A 51 9.46 0.81 6.94
C ILE A 51 9.39 -0.63 6.41
N ALA A 52 8.25 -1.02 5.85
CA ALA A 52 8.09 -2.29 5.16
C ALA A 52 8.37 -2.08 3.66
N PRO A 53 9.36 -2.78 3.08
CA PRO A 53 9.60 -2.68 1.64
C PRO A 53 8.46 -3.32 0.86
N ILE A 54 8.09 -2.70 -0.24
CA ILE A 54 7.16 -3.32 -1.20
C ILE A 54 7.95 -4.27 -2.10
N ARG A 55 7.41 -5.45 -2.37
CA ARG A 55 8.08 -6.49 -3.16
C ARG A 55 7.13 -7.12 -4.14
N LEU A 56 7.67 -7.65 -5.21
CA LEU A 56 6.95 -8.43 -6.21
C LEU A 56 6.99 -9.92 -5.83
N TYR A 57 5.84 -10.55 -5.82
CA TYR A 57 5.69 -11.97 -5.49
C TYR A 57 5.06 -12.72 -6.65
N SER A 58 5.55 -13.94 -6.90
CA SER A 58 4.91 -14.84 -7.86
C SER A 58 3.55 -15.33 -7.32
N GLY A 59 2.58 -15.45 -8.20
CA GLY A 59 1.42 -16.28 -7.95
C GLY A 59 1.83 -17.76 -7.78
N THR A 60 0.94 -18.57 -7.23
CA THR A 60 1.17 -20.00 -7.04
C THR A 60 0.28 -20.83 -7.96
N LYS A 61 0.79 -21.98 -8.38
CA LYS A 61 0.04 -23.02 -9.08
C LYS A 61 0.46 -24.36 -8.50
N ASP A 62 -0.53 -25.17 -8.07
CA ASP A 62 -0.31 -26.47 -7.45
C ASP A 62 0.67 -26.44 -6.27
N GLY A 63 0.57 -25.38 -5.42
CA GLY A 63 1.41 -25.18 -4.25
C GLY A 63 2.85 -24.73 -4.52
N LYS A 64 3.18 -24.42 -5.76
CA LYS A 64 4.52 -23.95 -6.18
C LYS A 64 4.43 -22.57 -6.80
N ASN A 65 5.51 -21.80 -6.74
CA ASN A 65 5.61 -20.51 -7.43
C ASN A 65 5.41 -20.72 -8.94
N LYS A 66 4.55 -19.91 -9.53
CA LYS A 66 4.27 -19.94 -10.96
C LYS A 66 5.44 -19.40 -11.79
N TYR A 67 6.15 -18.41 -11.24
CA TYR A 67 7.30 -17.76 -11.88
C TYR A 67 8.47 -17.69 -10.91
N THR A 68 9.69 -17.83 -11.40
CA THR A 68 10.93 -17.68 -10.63
C THR A 68 11.71 -16.42 -11.01
N ASP A 69 11.39 -15.84 -12.16
CA ASP A 69 11.98 -14.61 -12.65
C ASP A 69 10.88 -13.70 -13.24
N VAL A 70 11.06 -12.40 -13.14
CA VAL A 70 10.13 -11.41 -13.71
C VAL A 70 10.01 -11.57 -15.23
N LYS A 71 11.08 -12.00 -15.88
CA LYS A 71 11.14 -12.25 -17.34
C LYS A 71 10.27 -13.43 -17.80
N ASP A 72 9.88 -14.30 -16.88
CA ASP A 72 9.04 -15.46 -17.18
C ASP A 72 7.56 -15.05 -17.28
N ILE A 73 7.20 -13.84 -16.87
CA ILE A 73 5.83 -13.34 -16.94
C ILE A 73 5.47 -13.09 -18.41
N PRO A 74 4.38 -13.69 -18.93
CA PRO A 74 3.99 -13.49 -20.32
C PRO A 74 3.57 -12.04 -20.60
N GLU A 75 3.71 -11.61 -21.84
CA GLU A 75 3.41 -10.24 -22.29
C GLU A 75 2.01 -9.74 -21.87
N LYS A 76 1.03 -10.62 -21.77
CA LYS A 76 -0.33 -10.29 -21.33
C LYS A 76 -0.63 -10.81 -19.92
N GLY A 77 0.41 -10.96 -19.10
CA GLY A 77 0.26 -11.39 -17.71
C GLY A 77 -0.53 -10.40 -16.86
N THR A 78 -1.25 -10.90 -15.87
CA THR A 78 -2.02 -10.08 -14.93
C THR A 78 -1.24 -9.90 -13.65
N ILE A 79 -1.08 -8.65 -13.22
CA ILE A 79 -0.38 -8.28 -11.99
C ILE A 79 -1.36 -7.56 -11.08
N ALA A 80 -1.45 -8.00 -9.83
CA ALA A 80 -2.25 -7.32 -8.81
C ALA A 80 -1.41 -6.23 -8.13
N VAL A 81 -1.99 -5.06 -7.98
CA VAL A 81 -1.37 -3.92 -7.29
C VAL A 81 -2.31 -3.39 -6.21
N PRO A 82 -1.79 -2.69 -5.18
CA PRO A 82 -2.64 -2.02 -4.20
C PRO A 82 -3.60 -1.03 -4.88
N ASN A 83 -4.77 -0.82 -4.30
CA ASN A 83 -5.80 0.05 -4.87
C ASN A 83 -5.76 1.49 -4.36
N ASP A 84 -4.86 1.81 -3.43
CA ASP A 84 -4.65 3.18 -2.97
C ASP A 84 -3.54 3.87 -3.80
N PRO A 85 -3.67 5.17 -4.12
CA PRO A 85 -2.77 5.85 -5.05
C PRO A 85 -1.29 5.80 -4.66
N THR A 86 -0.98 5.90 -3.36
CA THR A 86 0.41 5.93 -2.90
C THR A 86 1.10 4.57 -3.01
N ASN A 87 0.44 3.49 -2.61
CA ASN A 87 1.02 2.15 -2.70
C ASN A 87 0.96 1.59 -4.12
N GLU A 88 -0.06 1.95 -4.91
CA GLU A 88 -0.09 1.65 -6.34
C GLU A 88 1.12 2.24 -7.05
N SER A 89 1.42 3.51 -6.82
CA SER A 89 2.61 4.18 -7.38
C SER A 89 3.90 3.48 -6.99
N ARG A 90 4.04 3.08 -5.72
CA ARG A 90 5.21 2.32 -5.24
C ARG A 90 5.33 0.98 -5.97
N ALA A 91 4.22 0.27 -6.18
CA ALA A 91 4.22 -1.00 -6.90
C ALA A 91 4.64 -0.81 -8.37
N LEU A 92 4.16 0.23 -9.02
CA LEU A 92 4.53 0.56 -10.41
C LEU A 92 6.02 0.89 -10.53
N TYR A 93 6.61 1.62 -9.58
CA TYR A 93 8.06 1.87 -9.56
C TYR A 93 8.87 0.58 -9.40
N VAL A 94 8.42 -0.37 -8.59
CA VAL A 94 9.08 -1.69 -8.47
C VAL A 94 9.03 -2.42 -9.79
N LEU A 95 7.89 -2.43 -10.47
CA LEU A 95 7.74 -3.07 -11.79
C LEU A 95 8.61 -2.41 -12.86
N GLU A 96 8.69 -1.08 -12.86
CA GLU A 96 9.53 -0.34 -13.81
C GLU A 96 11.01 -0.66 -13.63
N SER A 97 11.47 -0.84 -12.40
CA SER A 97 12.86 -1.14 -12.07
C SER A 97 13.26 -2.61 -12.25
N ALA A 98 12.29 -3.48 -12.44
CA ALA A 98 12.53 -4.93 -12.55
C ALA A 98 12.93 -5.42 -13.99
#